data_bca9d55a8d7be1fb4afb05db8ec564cb
#
_entry.id   bca9d55a8d7be1fb4afb05db8ec564cb
#
_cell.length_a   1.000
_cell.length_b   1.000
_cell.length_c   1.000
_cell.angle_alpha   90.00
_cell.angle_beta   90.00
_cell.angle_gamma   90.00
#
_symmetry.space_group_name_H-M   'P 1'
#
loop_
_entity.id
_entity.type
_entity.pdbx_description
1 polymer ?
#
loop_
_entity_poly.entity_id
_entity_poly.type
_entity_poly.pdbx_seq_one_letter_code
_entity_poly.pdbx_strand_id
1 'polypeptide(L)'
;MSDPIIKIQNMNKWFGDFQVLKNINLEVEANKKIVVCGPSGSGKSTLIRCINRLEEHQEGDIIVDGNELSEKTKDIEKIRAEVGMVFQQFNLFPHLSILDNCTLAPIWVKKMPKKEAQELALDQLKKTIFFKNYFSFIKFSI
;
A
#
# COMPACT_ATOMS: atom_id res chain seq x y z
N MET A 1 7.12 -24.60 7.15
CA MET A 1 6.20 -23.44 7.22
C MET A 1 6.81 -22.40 6.31
N SER A 2 6.04 -21.78 5.43
CA SER A 2 6.54 -20.68 4.59
C SER A 2 6.76 -19.45 5.48
N ASP A 3 7.83 -18.73 5.25
CA ASP A 3 8.08 -17.47 5.95
C ASP A 3 6.95 -16.47 5.68
N PRO A 4 6.55 -15.66 6.69
CA PRO A 4 5.51 -14.66 6.52
C PRO A 4 5.96 -13.59 5.50
N ILE A 5 5.02 -13.16 4.64
CA ILE A 5 5.30 -12.11 3.65
C ILE A 5 5.50 -10.73 4.30
N ILE A 6 4.88 -10.50 5.46
CA ILE A 6 5.14 -9.33 6.31
C ILE A 6 5.37 -9.81 7.73
N LYS A 7 6.46 -9.38 8.33
CA LYS A 7 6.77 -9.63 9.73
C LYS A 7 7.16 -8.32 10.40
N ILE A 8 6.48 -8.01 11.50
CA ILE A 8 6.74 -6.83 12.33
C ILE A 8 7.05 -7.34 13.73
N GLN A 9 8.16 -6.89 14.32
CA GLN A 9 8.61 -7.30 15.65
C GLN A 9 8.97 -6.10 16.52
N ASN A 10 8.29 -5.97 17.66
CA ASN A 10 8.52 -4.94 18.69
C ASN A 10 8.55 -3.51 18.13
N MET A 11 7.81 -3.25 17.07
CA MET A 11 7.86 -1.99 16.35
C MET A 11 7.22 -0.87 17.15
N ASN A 12 7.96 0.24 17.28
CA ASN A 12 7.54 1.46 17.95
C ASN A 12 7.67 2.65 16.99
N LYS A 13 6.68 3.56 17.04
CA LYS A 13 6.66 4.77 16.20
C LYS A 13 6.26 5.98 17.02
N TRP A 14 7.07 7.05 16.89
CA TRP A 14 6.79 8.37 17.46
C TRP A 14 6.67 9.44 16.37
N PHE A 15 5.90 10.47 16.68
CA PHE A 15 5.93 11.77 16.00
C PHE A 15 6.35 12.81 17.05
N GLY A 16 7.60 13.26 17.00
CA GLY A 16 8.21 14.02 18.10
C GLY A 16 8.18 13.18 19.40
N ASP A 17 7.61 13.75 20.45
CA ASP A 17 7.49 13.08 21.76
C ASP A 17 6.23 12.20 21.87
N PHE A 18 5.35 12.21 20.88
CA PHE A 18 4.09 11.47 20.91
C PHE A 18 4.26 10.07 20.31
N GLN A 19 4.11 9.04 21.15
CA GLN A 19 4.15 7.65 20.70
C GLN A 19 2.80 7.22 20.10
N VAL A 20 2.79 6.92 18.81
CA VAL A 20 1.59 6.52 18.06
C VAL A 20 1.44 5.01 18.01
N LEU A 21 2.53 4.27 17.84
CA LEU A 21 2.54 2.81 17.83
C LEU A 21 3.50 2.32 18.91
N LYS A 22 3.04 1.33 19.69
CA LYS A 22 3.78 0.80 20.82
C LYS A 22 3.83 -0.71 20.76
N ASN A 23 5.04 -1.26 20.67
CA ASN A 23 5.33 -2.69 20.71
C ASN A 23 4.42 -3.51 19.76
N ILE A 24 4.35 -3.08 18.50
CA ILE A 24 3.53 -3.76 17.49
C ILE A 24 4.24 -5.02 17.02
N ASN A 25 3.51 -6.14 17.09
CA ASN A 25 3.94 -7.44 16.58
C ASN A 25 2.87 -7.97 15.65
N LEU A 26 3.25 -8.33 14.42
CA LEU A 26 2.33 -8.79 13.39
C LEU A 26 3.05 -9.73 12.42
N GLU A 27 2.44 -10.84 12.11
CA GLU A 27 2.88 -11.74 11.04
C GLU A 27 1.74 -11.94 10.05
N VAL A 28 2.06 -11.79 8.76
CA VAL A 28 1.10 -11.95 7.66
C VAL A 28 1.65 -12.98 6.70
N GLU A 29 0.94 -14.08 6.56
CA GLU A 29 1.27 -15.10 5.57
C GLU A 29 0.85 -14.65 4.15
N ALA A 30 1.49 -15.20 3.13
CA ALA A 30 1.12 -14.96 1.75
C ALA A 30 -0.36 -15.30 1.49
N ASN A 31 -1.01 -14.54 0.61
CA ASN A 31 -2.42 -14.72 0.21
C ASN A 31 -3.46 -14.54 1.35
N LYS A 32 -3.09 -14.01 2.50
CA LYS A 32 -4.03 -13.68 3.57
C LYS A 32 -4.60 -12.28 3.42
N LYS A 33 -5.83 -12.10 3.88
CA LYS A 33 -6.49 -10.80 4.02
C LYS A 33 -6.56 -10.45 5.48
N ILE A 34 -6.01 -9.29 5.85
CA ILE A 34 -6.03 -8.79 7.22
C ILE A 34 -6.83 -7.50 7.27
N VAL A 35 -7.67 -7.37 8.30
CA VAL A 35 -8.43 -6.17 8.59
C VAL A 35 -7.90 -5.55 9.86
N VAL A 36 -7.47 -4.29 9.78
CA VAL A 36 -7.03 -3.50 10.94
C VAL A 36 -8.16 -2.57 11.37
N CYS A 37 -8.74 -2.85 12.54
CA CYS A 37 -9.87 -2.10 13.10
C CYS A 37 -9.44 -1.28 14.32
N GLY A 38 -10.15 -0.20 14.59
CA GLY A 38 -9.92 0.66 15.75
C GLY A 38 -10.48 2.07 15.55
N PRO A 39 -10.58 2.88 16.59
CA PRO A 39 -11.12 4.24 16.54
C PRO A 39 -10.26 5.15 15.64
N SER A 40 -10.80 6.32 15.28
CA SER A 40 -10.02 7.34 14.57
C SER A 40 -8.83 7.78 15.42
N GLY A 41 -7.67 8.00 14.78
CA GLY A 41 -6.44 8.38 15.48
C GLY A 41 -5.67 7.23 16.16
N SER A 42 -6.14 5.98 16.11
CA SER A 42 -5.45 4.85 16.76
C SER A 42 -4.19 4.32 16.04
N GLY A 43 -3.65 5.04 15.05
CA GLY A 43 -2.41 4.68 14.38
C GLY A 43 -2.53 3.70 13.21
N LYS A 44 -3.73 3.27 12.80
CA LYS A 44 -3.92 2.30 11.70
C LYS A 44 -3.24 2.71 10.40
N SER A 45 -3.45 3.96 9.97
CA SER A 45 -2.82 4.48 8.75
C SER A 45 -1.31 4.62 8.90
N THR A 46 -0.82 4.94 10.11
CA THR A 46 0.60 5.01 10.40
C THR A 46 1.24 3.63 10.31
N LEU A 47 0.59 2.59 10.88
CA LEU A 47 1.06 1.21 10.76
C LEU A 47 1.23 0.79 9.29
N ILE A 48 0.19 1.02 8.47
CA ILE A 48 0.23 0.66 7.04
C ILE A 48 1.34 1.44 6.30
N ARG A 49 1.54 2.72 6.64
CA ARG A 49 2.60 3.55 6.05
C ARG A 49 4.00 3.13 6.49
N CYS A 50 4.17 2.50 7.64
CA CYS A 50 5.45 1.94 8.05
C CYS A 50 5.83 0.72 7.19
N ILE A 51 4.86 -0.10 6.74
CA ILE A 51 5.12 -1.31 5.95
C ILE A 51 5.77 -1.01 4.59
N ASN A 52 5.49 0.14 3.99
CA ASN A 52 6.14 0.57 2.74
C ASN A 52 7.13 1.73 2.94
N ARG A 53 7.48 2.00 4.20
CA ARG A 53 8.39 3.06 4.61
C ARG A 53 8.02 4.45 4.09
N LEU A 54 6.71 4.74 3.94
CA LEU A 54 6.22 6.12 3.80
C LEU A 54 6.28 6.87 5.13
N GLU A 55 6.27 6.13 6.24
CA GLU A 55 6.60 6.59 7.58
C GLU A 55 7.73 5.72 8.13
N GLU A 56 8.71 6.34 8.76
CA GLU A 56 9.83 5.63 9.39
C GLU A 56 9.48 5.29 10.84
N HIS A 57 9.65 4.05 11.23
CA HIS A 57 9.60 3.62 12.63
C HIS A 57 10.96 3.87 13.29
N GLN A 58 10.97 4.03 14.61
CA GLN A 58 12.22 4.33 15.33
C GLN A 58 12.83 3.10 16.01
N GLU A 59 11.99 2.12 16.38
CA GLU A 59 12.45 0.90 17.05
C GLU A 59 11.73 -0.33 16.51
N GLY A 60 12.36 -1.50 16.66
CA GLY A 60 11.87 -2.77 16.18
C GLY A 60 12.14 -3.01 14.70
N ASP A 61 11.64 -4.12 14.17
CA ASP A 61 11.96 -4.60 12.86
C ASP A 61 10.69 -4.75 12.01
N ILE A 62 10.78 -4.38 10.74
CA ILE A 62 9.76 -4.67 9.72
C ILE A 62 10.46 -5.39 8.57
N ILE A 63 9.99 -6.59 8.26
CA ILE A 63 10.47 -7.40 7.15
C ILE A 63 9.32 -7.57 6.17
N VAL A 64 9.56 -7.25 4.89
CA VAL A 64 8.59 -7.39 3.80
C VAL A 64 9.23 -8.22 2.71
N ASP A 65 8.60 -9.34 2.38
CA ASP A 65 9.09 -10.30 1.39
C ASP A 65 10.58 -10.64 1.59
N GLY A 66 10.95 -10.96 2.84
CA GLY A 66 12.33 -11.27 3.24
C GLY A 66 13.29 -10.08 3.29
N ASN A 67 12.85 -8.87 2.96
CA ASN A 67 13.66 -7.65 2.98
C ASN A 67 13.38 -6.82 4.24
N GLU A 68 14.39 -6.58 5.06
CA GLU A 68 14.29 -5.72 6.24
C GLU A 68 14.21 -4.24 5.86
N LEU A 69 13.22 -3.54 6.42
CA LEU A 69 13.04 -2.10 6.25
C LEU A 69 13.83 -1.33 7.30
N SER A 70 15.06 -0.97 7.00
CA SER A 70 15.91 -0.14 7.87
C SER A 70 16.35 1.14 7.15
N GLU A 71 16.94 2.08 7.88
CA GLU A 71 17.56 3.29 7.29
C GLU A 71 18.64 2.95 6.24
N LYS A 72 19.25 1.78 6.38
CA LYS A 72 20.30 1.26 5.49
C LYS A 72 19.76 0.50 4.29
N THR A 73 18.44 0.35 4.15
CA THR A 73 17.85 -0.39 3.03
C THR A 73 18.11 0.34 1.71
N LYS A 74 19.08 -0.14 0.96
CA LYS A 74 19.50 0.44 -0.32
C LYS A 74 18.43 0.33 -1.42
N ASP A 75 17.54 -0.65 -1.29
CA ASP A 75 16.58 -1.04 -2.33
C ASP A 75 15.12 -0.73 -1.96
N ILE A 76 14.87 0.36 -1.22
CA ILE A 76 13.51 0.75 -0.81
C ILE A 76 12.57 0.92 -2.01
N GLU A 77 13.11 1.31 -3.16
CA GLU A 77 12.33 1.45 -4.39
C GLU A 77 11.81 0.11 -4.91
N LYS A 78 12.57 -0.98 -4.76
CA LYS A 78 12.11 -2.33 -5.11
C LYS A 78 10.95 -2.76 -4.23
N ILE A 79 11.08 -2.56 -2.92
CA ILE A 79 10.00 -2.88 -1.97
C ILE A 79 8.74 -2.07 -2.29
N ARG A 80 8.87 -0.77 -2.55
CA ARG A 80 7.73 0.08 -2.95
C ARG A 80 7.11 -0.29 -4.29
N ALA A 81 7.87 -0.91 -5.19
CA ALA A 81 7.35 -1.41 -6.46
C ALA A 81 6.47 -2.67 -6.28
N GLU A 82 6.67 -3.43 -5.21
CA GLU A 82 5.93 -4.65 -4.89
C GLU A 82 4.78 -4.38 -3.90
N VAL A 83 4.94 -3.42 -3.00
CA VAL A 83 3.92 -3.04 -2.01
C VAL A 83 3.04 -1.92 -2.54
N GLY A 84 1.94 -2.26 -3.18
CA GLY A 84 0.94 -1.28 -3.62
C GLY A 84 0.18 -0.70 -2.43
N MET A 85 -0.10 0.62 -2.45
CA MET A 85 -0.92 1.30 -1.46
C MET A 85 -2.08 2.03 -2.13
N VAL A 86 -3.29 1.80 -1.61
CA VAL A 86 -4.49 2.56 -2.00
C VAL A 86 -4.79 3.57 -0.91
N PHE A 87 -4.71 4.85 -1.25
CA PHE A 87 -4.97 5.95 -0.32
C PHE A 87 -6.48 6.24 -0.23
N GLN A 88 -6.91 6.78 0.90
CA GLN A 88 -8.29 7.22 1.11
C GLN A 88 -8.66 8.37 0.17
N GLN A 89 -7.73 9.27 -0.12
CA GLN A 89 -7.83 10.25 -1.19
C GLN A 89 -7.29 9.63 -2.48
N PHE A 90 -7.92 9.92 -3.60
CA PHE A 90 -7.56 9.31 -4.89
C PHE A 90 -6.13 9.63 -5.35
N ASN A 91 -5.54 10.73 -4.87
CA ASN A 91 -4.17 11.18 -5.17
C ASN A 91 -3.85 11.20 -6.69
N LEU A 92 -4.84 11.55 -7.48
CA LEU A 92 -4.67 11.68 -8.93
C LEU A 92 -3.96 12.99 -9.26
N PHE A 93 -3.14 12.95 -10.29
CA PHE A 93 -2.56 14.15 -10.89
C PHE A 93 -3.62 14.87 -11.72
N PRO A 94 -4.10 16.07 -11.29
CA PRO A 94 -5.26 16.72 -11.92
C PRO A 94 -5.00 17.23 -13.33
N HIS A 95 -3.73 17.40 -13.70
CA HIS A 95 -3.28 17.82 -15.02
C HIS A 95 -3.12 16.67 -16.01
N LEU A 96 -3.30 15.42 -15.57
CA LEU A 96 -3.19 14.22 -16.40
C LEU A 96 -4.57 13.63 -16.67
N SER A 97 -4.74 13.01 -17.84
CA SER A 97 -5.92 12.20 -18.11
C SER A 97 -6.01 10.98 -17.18
N ILE A 98 -7.20 10.36 -17.10
CA ILE A 98 -7.38 9.11 -16.32
C ILE A 98 -6.42 8.03 -16.83
N LEU A 99 -6.30 7.90 -18.15
CA LEU A 99 -5.41 6.91 -18.75
C LEU A 99 -3.95 7.19 -18.40
N ASP A 100 -3.52 8.45 -18.44
CA ASP A 100 -2.14 8.81 -18.09
C ASP A 100 -1.87 8.57 -16.60
N ASN A 101 -2.80 8.87 -15.71
CA ASN A 101 -2.69 8.54 -14.28
C ASN A 101 -2.51 7.03 -14.07
N CYS A 102 -3.25 6.19 -14.80
CA CYS A 102 -3.14 4.73 -14.70
C CYS A 102 -1.84 4.19 -15.29
N THR A 103 -1.27 4.85 -16.30
CA THR A 103 -0.08 4.35 -17.01
C THR A 103 1.24 4.89 -16.47
N LEU A 104 1.20 5.93 -15.64
CA LEU A 104 2.40 6.59 -15.14
C LEU A 104 3.36 5.62 -14.43
N ALA A 105 2.87 4.91 -13.42
CA ALA A 105 3.68 3.96 -12.66
C ALA A 105 4.17 2.75 -13.50
N PRO A 106 3.34 2.08 -14.30
CA PRO A 106 3.83 1.05 -15.22
C PRO A 106 4.97 1.51 -16.13
N ILE A 107 4.86 2.71 -16.71
CA ILE A 107 5.88 3.23 -17.62
C ILE A 107 7.16 3.65 -16.86
N TRP A 108 7.02 4.44 -15.80
CA TRP A 108 8.18 5.05 -15.14
C TRP A 108 8.88 4.10 -14.17
N VAL A 109 8.14 3.31 -13.41
CA VAL A 109 8.69 2.40 -12.38
C VAL A 109 9.01 1.05 -12.98
N LYS A 110 8.04 0.41 -13.68
CA LYS A 110 8.22 -0.93 -14.26
C LYS A 110 8.87 -0.93 -15.64
N LYS A 111 9.16 0.27 -16.21
CA LYS A 111 9.77 0.43 -17.55
C LYS A 111 8.97 -0.26 -18.65
N MET A 112 7.67 -0.39 -18.48
CA MET A 112 6.76 -1.01 -19.44
C MET A 112 6.63 -0.14 -20.69
N PRO A 113 6.61 -0.71 -21.91
CA PRO A 113 6.33 0.03 -23.13
C PRO A 113 4.98 0.75 -23.06
N LYS A 114 4.92 2.01 -23.53
CA LYS A 114 3.72 2.86 -23.41
C LYS A 114 2.46 2.20 -23.96
N LYS A 115 2.55 1.51 -25.09
CA LYS A 115 1.42 0.81 -25.73
C LYS A 115 0.86 -0.29 -24.83
N GLU A 116 1.73 -1.11 -24.28
CA GLU A 116 1.37 -2.20 -23.36
C GLU A 116 0.75 -1.66 -22.06
N ALA A 117 1.33 -0.60 -21.50
CA ALA A 117 0.78 0.07 -20.31
C ALA A 117 -0.61 0.62 -20.57
N GLN A 118 -0.87 1.19 -21.74
CA GLN A 118 -2.19 1.70 -22.12
C GLN A 118 -3.21 0.58 -22.31
N GLU A 119 -2.85 -0.51 -22.96
CA GLU A 119 -3.72 -1.68 -23.12
C GLU A 119 -4.09 -2.29 -21.77
N LEU A 120 -3.11 -2.46 -20.88
CA LEU A 120 -3.34 -2.94 -19.51
C LEU A 120 -4.26 -2.01 -18.73
N ALA A 121 -4.01 -0.69 -18.77
CA ALA A 121 -4.82 0.29 -18.06
C ALA A 121 -6.28 0.30 -18.57
N LEU A 122 -6.50 0.25 -19.87
CA LEU A 122 -7.84 0.18 -20.46
C LEU A 122 -8.59 -1.10 -20.07
N ASP A 123 -7.91 -2.24 -20.03
CA ASP A 123 -8.49 -3.50 -19.56
C ASP A 123 -8.95 -3.40 -18.10
N GLN A 124 -8.11 -2.86 -17.21
CA GLN A 124 -8.46 -2.68 -15.80
C GLN A 124 -9.60 -1.66 -15.61
N LEU A 125 -9.59 -0.56 -16.34
CA LEU A 125 -10.67 0.43 -16.31
C LEU A 125 -12.00 -0.17 -16.76
N LYS A 126 -12.01 -0.97 -17.83
CA LYS A 126 -13.22 -1.69 -18.30
C LYS A 126 -13.77 -2.61 -17.21
N LYS A 127 -12.91 -3.40 -16.56
CA LYS A 127 -13.31 -4.28 -15.45
C LYS A 127 -13.94 -3.49 -14.30
N THR A 128 -13.36 -2.34 -13.94
CA THR A 128 -13.87 -1.48 -12.86
C THR A 128 -15.23 -0.88 -13.21
N ILE A 129 -15.47 -0.46 -14.45
CA ILE A 129 -16.76 0.06 -14.91
C ILE A 129 -17.83 -1.04 -14.88
N PHE A 130 -17.50 -2.27 -15.25
CA PHE A 130 -18.41 -3.41 -15.14
C PHE A 130 -18.82 -3.68 -13.68
N PHE A 131 -17.90 -3.63 -12.74
CA PHE A 131 -18.19 -3.76 -11.31
C PHE A 131 -19.11 -2.64 -10.81
N LYS A 132 -18.91 -1.40 -11.25
CA LYS A 132 -19.75 -0.26 -10.84
C LYS A 132 -21.22 -0.44 -11.29
N ASN A 133 -21.46 -0.98 -12.46
CA ASN A 133 -22.80 -1.29 -12.94
C ASN A 133 -23.49 -2.43 -12.16
N TYR A 134 -22.72 -3.35 -11.58
CA TYR A 134 -23.24 -4.42 -10.72
C TYR A 134 -23.55 -3.91 -9.30
N PHE A 135 -22.79 -2.95 -8.77
CA PHE A 135 -22.99 -2.35 -7.45
C PHE A 135 -24.02 -1.21 -7.42
N SER A 136 -24.43 -0.66 -8.57
CA SER A 136 -25.46 0.38 -8.60
C SER A 136 -26.87 -0.15 -8.20
N PHE A 137 -27.02 -1.46 -8.06
CA PHE A 137 -28.24 -2.10 -7.52
C PHE A 137 -28.28 -2.20 -6.00
N ILE A 138 -27.18 -1.93 -5.29
CA ILE A 138 -27.18 -1.87 -3.83
C ILE A 138 -27.33 -0.41 -3.41
N LYS A 139 -28.57 0.09 -3.40
CA LYS A 139 -28.93 1.34 -2.74
C LYS A 139 -28.78 1.14 -1.24
N PHE A 140 -27.70 1.65 -0.65
CA PHE A 140 -27.67 1.85 0.79
C PHE A 140 -28.65 2.99 1.13
N SER A 141 -29.84 2.64 1.65
CA SER A 141 -30.63 3.57 2.43
C SER A 141 -29.96 3.71 3.79
N ILE A 142 -29.51 4.91 4.10
CA ILE A 142 -29.12 5.36 5.44
C ILE A 142 -30.38 5.78 6.17
#